data_73659e76aa4e95be16566fd82b561545
#
_entry.id   73659e76aa4e95be16566fd82b561545
#
_cell.length_a   1.000
_cell.length_b   1.000
_cell.length_c   1.000
_cell.angle_alpha   90.00
_cell.angle_beta   90.00
_cell.angle_gamma   90.00
#
_symmetry.space_group_name_H-M   'P 1'
#
loop_
_entity.id
_entity.type
_entity.pdbx_description
1 polymer ?
#
loop_
_entity_poly.entity_id
_entity_poly.type
_entity_poly.pdbx_seq_one_letter_code
_entity_poly.pdbx_strand_id
1 'polypeptide(L)'
;MRSLFRALVLAGPLIAAAPLAAQDDTTFSAEDVFALEYADDPRISPDGRTVLFVRRSNDIMSDRTEGAIWMVPVVGGEPRLVVDGASQAEWSPDGRRIVYSGRDSNDRAAIYTRWMDSGQVQQVASLDSGASSLAWSPDGQWIAFTSNVDAERKPLAKMPKKPEGAKWSDAVKVIDHAQFRRDGRGFLDPAFRHVFVVPANGGTPRKLTQGDFDHDGPLSWSRDGRSIYFSANRNEGWELQTVESDIYTVDVGSGALSQFTSGSGVEGNPQVSPDGGRVAFVCMPNVKRPVWQIDVCVKNADGSGARNLTQSLDREVGDIRWGGNRAIYFTFDDRGEKKIGRVSLDGRVT
;
A
#
# COMPACT_ATOMS: atom_id res chain seq x y z
N MET A 1 47.54 -38.40 -84.23
CA MET A 1 46.17 -37.84 -84.12
C MET A 1 45.92 -37.56 -82.69
N ARG A 2 45.99 -36.30 -82.29
CA ARG A 2 45.80 -35.79 -80.85
C ARG A 2 44.44 -35.16 -80.72
N SER A 3 43.57 -35.78 -79.92
CA SER A 3 42.26 -35.26 -79.56
C SER A 3 42.36 -34.33 -78.34
N LEU A 4 41.96 -33.08 -78.48
CA LEU A 4 41.89 -32.09 -77.44
C LEU A 4 40.46 -32.14 -76.80
N PHE A 5 40.38 -32.61 -75.56
CA PHE A 5 39.22 -32.41 -74.74
C PHE A 5 39.24 -31.01 -74.09
N ARG A 6 38.30 -30.13 -74.44
CA ARG A 6 38.03 -28.83 -73.73
C ARG A 6 37.07 -29.14 -72.62
N ALA A 7 37.52 -28.95 -71.38
CA ALA A 7 36.69 -28.98 -70.21
C ALA A 7 36.00 -27.54 -70.03
N LEU A 8 34.71 -27.60 -70.06
CA LEU A 8 33.87 -26.38 -69.78
C LEU A 8 33.68 -26.27 -68.29
N VAL A 9 34.28 -25.25 -67.64
CA VAL A 9 34.07 -24.92 -66.23
C VAL A 9 32.87 -23.99 -66.16
N LEU A 10 31.73 -24.49 -65.65
CA LEU A 10 30.56 -23.72 -65.29
C LEU A 10 30.80 -23.07 -63.91
N ALA A 11 31.08 -21.75 -63.90
CA ALA A 11 31.09 -20.95 -62.69
C ALA A 11 29.65 -20.56 -62.37
N GLY A 12 29.07 -21.25 -61.40
CA GLY A 12 27.78 -20.87 -60.81
C GLY A 12 27.97 -19.65 -59.83
N PRO A 13 27.03 -18.71 -59.75
CA PRO A 13 27.17 -17.62 -58.79
C PRO A 13 26.98 -18.13 -57.37
N LEU A 14 27.97 -18.00 -56.51
CA LEU A 14 27.80 -18.12 -55.07
C LEU A 14 26.86 -16.97 -54.58
N ILE A 15 25.61 -17.29 -54.30
CA ILE A 15 24.71 -16.44 -53.54
C ILE A 15 25.19 -16.48 -52.10
N ALA A 16 25.93 -15.48 -51.66
CA ALA A 16 26.26 -15.27 -50.27
C ALA A 16 24.90 -14.95 -49.55
N ALA A 17 24.40 -15.87 -48.77
CA ALA A 17 23.31 -15.58 -47.84
C ALA A 17 23.84 -14.57 -46.83
N ALA A 18 23.39 -13.34 -46.95
CA ALA A 18 23.58 -12.36 -45.90
C ALA A 18 22.93 -12.90 -44.59
N PRO A 19 23.60 -12.82 -43.45
CA PRO A 19 22.91 -13.15 -42.19
C PRO A 19 21.70 -12.19 -42.08
N LEU A 20 20.49 -12.77 -41.92
CA LEU A 20 19.35 -12.01 -41.41
C LEU A 20 19.85 -11.42 -40.09
N ALA A 21 20.09 -10.11 -40.07
CA ALA A 21 20.16 -9.39 -38.82
C ALA A 21 18.81 -9.64 -38.15
N ALA A 22 18.83 -10.26 -36.96
CA ALA A 22 17.69 -10.30 -36.10
C ALA A 22 17.29 -8.81 -35.92
N GLN A 23 16.16 -8.42 -36.43
CA GLN A 23 15.56 -7.15 -36.09
C GLN A 23 15.32 -7.26 -34.60
N ASP A 24 16.05 -6.49 -33.80
CA ASP A 24 15.71 -6.26 -32.41
C ASP A 24 14.30 -5.69 -32.44
N ASP A 25 13.34 -6.52 -32.06
CA ASP A 25 11.94 -6.10 -31.99
C ASP A 25 11.83 -5.16 -30.77
N THR A 26 12.02 -3.86 -31.03
CA THR A 26 11.92 -2.81 -30.04
C THR A 26 10.48 -2.47 -29.70
N THR A 27 9.52 -3.22 -30.22
CA THR A 27 8.10 -3.03 -30.00
C THR A 27 7.71 -3.77 -28.70
N PHE A 28 7.15 -3.03 -27.76
CA PHE A 28 6.63 -3.63 -26.52
C PHE A 28 5.51 -4.63 -26.85
N SER A 29 5.65 -5.86 -26.45
CA SER A 29 4.69 -6.96 -26.64
C SER A 29 3.88 -7.22 -25.36
N ALA A 30 2.82 -8.02 -25.47
CA ALA A 30 2.03 -8.41 -24.30
C ALA A 30 2.84 -9.28 -23.30
N GLU A 31 3.79 -10.05 -23.79
CA GLU A 31 4.66 -10.90 -22.96
C GLU A 31 5.66 -10.07 -22.16
N ASP A 32 6.07 -8.91 -22.66
CA ASP A 32 7.02 -8.02 -21.94
C ASP A 32 6.47 -7.52 -20.62
N VAL A 33 5.14 -7.50 -20.43
CA VAL A 33 4.49 -7.17 -19.14
C VAL A 33 5.00 -8.07 -18.01
N PHE A 34 5.27 -9.34 -18.30
CA PHE A 34 5.78 -10.31 -17.31
C PHE A 34 7.28 -10.15 -17.03
N ALA A 35 8.01 -9.48 -17.90
CA ALA A 35 9.41 -9.15 -17.70
C ALA A 35 9.62 -7.83 -16.92
N LEU A 36 8.53 -7.07 -16.71
CA LEU A 36 8.62 -5.80 -15.98
C LEU A 36 8.82 -6.05 -14.48
N GLU A 37 9.78 -5.32 -13.93
CA GLU A 37 10.02 -5.23 -12.50
C GLU A 37 10.07 -3.77 -12.09
N TYR A 38 9.53 -3.46 -10.90
CA TYR A 38 9.57 -2.09 -10.40
C TYR A 38 9.71 -2.07 -8.88
N ALA A 39 10.27 -0.97 -8.37
CA ALA A 39 10.37 -0.71 -6.94
C ALA A 39 9.14 0.08 -6.47
N ASP A 40 8.61 -0.33 -5.32
CA ASP A 40 7.43 0.24 -4.69
C ASP A 40 7.68 0.39 -3.18
N ASP A 41 6.87 1.22 -2.52
CA ASP A 41 6.82 1.35 -1.06
C ASP A 41 8.19 1.59 -0.37
N PRO A 42 8.97 2.62 -0.77
CA PRO A 42 10.29 2.88 -0.18
C PRO A 42 10.17 3.33 1.28
N ARG A 43 11.03 2.77 2.15
CA ARG A 43 11.13 3.09 3.58
C ARG A 43 12.58 3.34 3.98
N ILE A 44 12.89 4.57 4.37
CA ILE A 44 14.22 4.95 4.84
C ILE A 44 14.37 4.50 6.31
N SER A 45 15.50 3.87 6.62
CA SER A 45 15.82 3.49 8.00
C SER A 45 15.91 4.72 8.92
N PRO A 46 15.63 4.59 10.24
CA PRO A 46 15.69 5.72 11.18
C PRO A 46 17.04 6.44 11.24
N ASP A 47 18.14 5.76 10.92
CA ASP A 47 19.48 6.34 10.85
C ASP A 47 19.79 7.02 9.48
N GLY A 48 18.86 6.95 8.53
CA GLY A 48 18.98 7.55 7.20
C GLY A 48 19.95 6.85 6.26
N ARG A 49 20.44 5.64 6.57
CA ARG A 49 21.53 4.98 5.80
C ARG A 49 21.06 3.93 4.82
N THR A 50 19.85 3.39 5.01
CA THR A 50 19.34 2.26 4.23
C THR A 50 17.91 2.53 3.79
N VAL A 51 17.58 2.12 2.58
CA VAL A 51 16.20 2.11 2.06
C VAL A 51 15.75 0.67 1.94
N LEU A 52 14.61 0.32 2.56
CA LEU A 52 13.83 -0.85 2.19
C LEU A 52 12.90 -0.46 1.04
N PHE A 53 12.61 -1.38 0.18
CA PHE A 53 11.60 -1.23 -0.86
C PHE A 53 11.00 -2.60 -1.23
N VAL A 54 9.82 -2.59 -1.79
CA VAL A 54 9.22 -3.80 -2.36
C VAL A 54 9.58 -3.85 -3.84
N ARG A 55 10.28 -4.89 -4.27
CA ARG A 55 10.45 -5.20 -5.68
C ARG A 55 9.26 -6.03 -6.12
N ARG A 56 8.56 -5.53 -7.12
CA ARG A 56 7.40 -6.17 -7.73
C ARG A 56 7.80 -6.81 -9.04
N SER A 57 7.30 -8.03 -9.28
CA SER A 57 7.42 -8.76 -10.53
C SER A 57 6.08 -9.40 -10.88
N ASN A 58 5.86 -9.68 -12.15
CA ASN A 58 4.65 -10.33 -12.61
C ASN A 58 4.94 -11.80 -12.96
N ASP A 59 4.23 -12.72 -12.33
CA ASP A 59 4.38 -14.15 -12.61
C ASP A 59 3.38 -14.59 -13.68
N ILE A 60 3.89 -15.02 -14.85
CA ILE A 60 3.08 -15.46 -15.98
C ILE A 60 2.30 -16.76 -15.68
N MET A 61 2.79 -17.59 -14.75
CA MET A 61 2.14 -18.88 -14.45
C MET A 61 0.89 -18.71 -13.58
N SER A 62 0.86 -17.71 -12.73
CA SER A 62 -0.25 -17.44 -11.82
C SER A 62 -1.07 -16.20 -12.21
N ASP A 63 -0.59 -15.41 -13.19
CA ASP A 63 -1.15 -14.10 -13.59
C ASP A 63 -1.31 -13.18 -12.39
N ARG A 64 -0.26 -13.10 -11.56
CA ARG A 64 -0.25 -12.32 -10.33
C ARG A 64 1.03 -11.50 -10.22
N THR A 65 0.88 -10.33 -9.60
CA THR A 65 2.03 -9.54 -9.15
C THR A 65 2.53 -10.09 -7.82
N GLU A 66 3.79 -10.49 -7.78
CA GLU A 66 4.49 -10.91 -6.59
C GLU A 66 5.32 -9.77 -6.01
N GLY A 67 5.68 -9.88 -4.75
CA GLY A 67 6.47 -8.88 -4.05
C GLY A 67 7.57 -9.53 -3.22
N ALA A 68 8.72 -8.88 -3.17
CA ALA A 68 9.81 -9.23 -2.28
C ALA A 68 10.39 -7.96 -1.65
N ILE A 69 10.77 -8.02 -0.38
CA ILE A 69 11.39 -6.90 0.33
C ILE A 69 12.88 -6.92 0.05
N TRP A 70 13.37 -5.83 -0.49
CA TRP A 70 14.78 -5.59 -0.79
C TRP A 70 15.30 -4.41 0.02
N MET A 71 16.60 -4.30 0.14
CA MET A 71 17.25 -3.15 0.76
C MET A 71 18.44 -2.68 -0.07
N VAL A 72 18.70 -1.38 -0.01
CA VAL A 72 19.84 -0.74 -0.66
C VAL A 72 20.40 0.37 0.23
N PRO A 73 21.74 0.58 0.29
CA PRO A 73 22.31 1.72 0.97
C PRO A 73 21.92 3.05 0.30
N VAL A 74 21.65 4.11 1.06
CA VAL A 74 21.31 5.44 0.52
C VAL A 74 22.45 6.02 -0.33
N VAL A 75 23.70 5.68 0.00
CA VAL A 75 24.87 6.11 -0.78
C VAL A 75 25.04 5.36 -2.10
N GLY A 76 24.12 4.44 -2.43
CA GLY A 76 24.20 3.56 -3.59
C GLY A 76 24.89 2.24 -3.29
N GLY A 77 24.79 1.32 -4.22
CA GLY A 77 25.31 -0.06 -4.12
C GLY A 77 24.29 -1.07 -4.66
N GLU A 78 24.65 -2.35 -4.60
CA GLU A 78 23.79 -3.43 -5.07
C GLU A 78 22.63 -3.67 -4.10
N PRO A 79 21.39 -3.68 -4.58
CA PRO A 79 20.25 -4.11 -3.78
C PRO A 79 20.38 -5.56 -3.35
N ARG A 80 19.94 -5.87 -2.13
CA ARG A 80 19.92 -7.24 -1.62
C ARG A 80 18.54 -7.65 -1.14
N LEU A 81 18.17 -8.89 -1.38
CA LEU A 81 16.93 -9.49 -0.91
C LEU A 81 16.95 -9.61 0.62
N VAL A 82 15.86 -9.21 1.26
CA VAL A 82 15.64 -9.32 2.71
C VAL A 82 14.59 -10.37 3.04
N VAL A 83 13.42 -10.30 2.37
CA VAL A 83 12.30 -11.23 2.55
C VAL A 83 11.66 -11.50 1.20
N ASP A 84 11.52 -12.76 0.86
CA ASP A 84 10.78 -13.19 -0.33
C ASP A 84 9.29 -13.39 -0.01
N GLY A 85 8.40 -13.19 -0.98
CA GLY A 85 6.95 -13.39 -0.82
C GLY A 85 6.27 -12.42 0.17
N ALA A 86 6.82 -11.22 0.34
CA ALA A 86 6.28 -10.19 1.23
C ALA A 86 5.96 -8.90 0.46
N SER A 87 4.93 -8.18 0.90
CA SER A 87 4.36 -7.07 0.13
C SER A 87 4.45 -5.71 0.78
N GLN A 88 4.84 -5.62 2.03
CA GLN A 88 4.91 -4.37 2.81
C GLN A 88 5.92 -4.53 3.94
N ALA A 89 6.70 -3.49 4.22
CA ALA A 89 7.63 -3.48 5.35
C ALA A 89 7.73 -2.11 6.01
N GLU A 90 7.91 -2.09 7.34
CA GLU A 90 8.16 -0.88 8.12
C GLU A 90 9.31 -1.09 9.11
N TRP A 91 10.18 -0.09 9.24
CA TRP A 91 11.24 -0.09 10.22
C TRP A 91 10.69 0.11 11.63
N SER A 92 11.24 -0.63 12.61
CA SER A 92 11.05 -0.30 14.01
C SER A 92 11.71 1.05 14.33
N PRO A 93 11.23 1.80 15.34
CA PRO A 93 11.76 3.12 15.68
C PRO A 93 13.26 3.13 16.00
N ASP A 94 13.80 2.03 16.53
CA ASP A 94 15.21 1.84 16.84
C ASP A 94 16.06 1.35 15.64
N GLY A 95 15.41 1.09 14.48
CA GLY A 95 16.07 0.60 13.27
C GLY A 95 16.62 -0.83 13.34
N ARG A 96 16.38 -1.56 14.42
CA ARG A 96 16.91 -2.91 14.59
C ARG A 96 16.07 -4.00 13.98
N ARG A 97 14.79 -3.73 13.78
CA ARG A 97 13.81 -4.69 13.24
C ARG A 97 13.03 -4.06 12.08
N ILE A 98 12.46 -4.94 11.29
CA ILE A 98 11.37 -4.59 10.39
C ILE A 98 10.13 -5.41 10.75
N VAL A 99 8.94 -4.86 10.54
CA VAL A 99 7.69 -5.61 10.49
C VAL A 99 7.27 -5.76 9.04
N TYR A 100 6.71 -6.89 8.68
CA TYR A 100 6.19 -7.13 7.34
C TYR A 100 4.99 -8.07 7.34
N SER A 101 4.18 -8.00 6.27
CA SER A 101 3.07 -8.92 6.03
C SER A 101 3.51 -10.05 5.09
N GLY A 102 3.06 -11.26 5.38
CA GLY A 102 3.36 -12.46 4.60
C GLY A 102 2.33 -13.56 4.85
N ARG A 103 2.69 -14.80 4.55
CA ARG A 103 1.86 -15.98 4.79
C ARG A 103 2.56 -16.95 5.73
N ASP A 104 1.77 -17.66 6.54
CA ASP A 104 2.29 -18.74 7.40
C ASP A 104 2.38 -20.07 6.63
N SER A 105 2.88 -21.13 7.29
CA SER A 105 3.01 -22.46 6.69
C SER A 105 1.70 -23.12 6.25
N ASN A 106 0.57 -22.57 6.68
CA ASN A 106 -0.77 -23.02 6.29
C ASN A 106 -1.42 -22.09 5.27
N ASP A 107 -0.61 -21.24 4.61
CA ASP A 107 -1.06 -20.24 3.64
C ASP A 107 -2.02 -19.18 4.20
N ARG A 108 -2.06 -18.98 5.53
CA ARG A 108 -2.85 -17.92 6.16
C ARG A 108 -2.04 -16.63 6.23
N ALA A 109 -2.73 -15.51 6.13
CA ALA A 109 -2.11 -14.21 6.33
C ALA A 109 -1.45 -14.12 7.71
N ALA A 110 -0.27 -13.51 7.79
CA ALA A 110 0.48 -13.38 9.02
C ALA A 110 1.32 -12.09 9.05
N ILE A 111 1.62 -11.63 10.24
CA ILE A 111 2.56 -10.53 10.50
C ILE A 111 3.82 -11.12 11.10
N TYR A 112 4.96 -10.65 10.61
CA TYR A 112 6.29 -11.06 11.04
C TYR A 112 7.13 -9.87 11.46
N THR A 113 8.05 -10.10 12.39
CA THR A 113 9.19 -9.21 12.62
C THR A 113 10.49 -9.92 12.27
N ARG A 114 11.46 -9.16 11.74
CA ARG A 114 12.80 -9.64 11.42
C ARG A 114 13.85 -8.73 12.04
N TRP A 115 14.78 -9.30 12.77
CA TRP A 115 15.97 -8.60 13.25
C TRP A 115 16.97 -8.41 12.12
N MET A 116 17.44 -7.19 11.94
CA MET A 116 18.28 -6.84 10.80
C MET A 116 19.74 -7.24 10.95
N ASP A 117 20.22 -7.40 12.18
CA ASP A 117 21.57 -7.85 12.52
C ASP A 117 21.74 -9.37 12.41
N SER A 118 20.84 -10.12 13.01
CA SER A 118 20.90 -11.59 13.06
C SER A 118 20.13 -12.28 11.92
N GLY A 119 19.20 -11.57 11.29
CA GLY A 119 18.26 -12.14 10.32
C GLY A 119 17.18 -13.03 10.93
N GLN A 120 17.11 -13.13 12.28
CA GLN A 120 16.08 -13.90 12.96
C GLN A 120 14.69 -13.38 12.64
N VAL A 121 13.75 -14.29 12.37
CA VAL A 121 12.35 -14.00 12.07
C VAL A 121 11.46 -14.54 13.18
N GLN A 122 10.49 -13.74 13.57
CA GLN A 122 9.45 -14.12 14.52
C GLN A 122 8.08 -13.85 13.91
N GLN A 123 7.20 -14.83 13.94
CA GLN A 123 5.78 -14.62 13.66
C GLN A 123 5.13 -13.89 14.82
N VAL A 124 4.54 -12.73 14.53
CA VAL A 124 3.85 -11.88 15.52
C VAL A 124 2.41 -12.31 15.70
N ALA A 125 1.71 -12.57 14.59
CA ALA A 125 0.32 -13.03 14.60
C ALA A 125 -0.04 -13.75 13.29
N SER A 126 -0.94 -14.73 13.39
CA SER A 126 -1.72 -15.23 12.25
C SER A 126 -3.05 -14.49 12.18
N LEU A 127 -3.55 -14.27 10.97
CA LEU A 127 -4.72 -13.46 10.70
C LEU A 127 -5.69 -14.23 9.81
N ASP A 128 -6.98 -13.93 9.93
CA ASP A 128 -8.02 -14.48 9.05
C ASP A 128 -8.05 -13.77 7.69
N SER A 129 -7.61 -12.51 7.65
CA SER A 129 -7.48 -11.70 6.43
C SER A 129 -6.14 -10.97 6.41
N GLY A 130 -5.70 -10.52 5.23
CA GLY A 130 -4.42 -9.82 5.06
C GLY A 130 -4.30 -8.57 5.92
N ALA A 131 -3.09 -8.31 6.42
CA ALA A 131 -2.74 -7.05 7.07
C ALA A 131 -2.29 -6.02 6.05
N SER A 132 -2.66 -4.76 6.28
CA SER A 132 -2.15 -3.59 5.56
C SER A 132 -1.90 -2.42 6.52
N SER A 133 -1.26 -1.37 6.02
CA SER A 133 -0.98 -0.15 6.80
C SER A 133 -0.24 -0.42 8.12
N LEU A 134 0.76 -1.30 8.08
CA LEU A 134 1.59 -1.62 9.24
C LEU A 134 2.25 -0.35 9.80
N ALA A 135 2.21 -0.17 11.11
CA ALA A 135 2.84 0.95 11.79
C ALA A 135 3.32 0.58 13.18
N TRP A 136 4.59 0.83 13.48
CA TRP A 136 5.15 0.66 14.82
C TRP A 136 4.69 1.77 15.76
N SER A 137 4.40 1.43 17.02
CA SER A 137 4.29 2.44 18.07
C SER A 137 5.63 3.14 18.31
N PRO A 138 5.65 4.40 18.77
CA PRO A 138 6.90 5.15 19.01
C PRO A 138 7.87 4.49 19.96
N ASP A 139 7.38 3.69 20.90
CA ASP A 139 8.18 2.91 21.87
C ASP A 139 8.62 1.53 21.35
N GLY A 140 8.18 1.14 20.13
CA GLY A 140 8.48 -0.14 19.51
C GLY A 140 7.86 -1.36 20.18
N GLN A 141 6.86 -1.17 21.07
CA GLN A 141 6.22 -2.27 21.79
C GLN A 141 4.97 -2.82 21.09
N TRP A 142 4.36 -2.03 20.22
CA TRP A 142 3.13 -2.38 19.53
C TRP A 142 3.27 -2.21 18.02
N ILE A 143 2.50 -2.99 17.28
CA ILE A 143 2.30 -2.87 15.85
C ILE A 143 0.80 -2.62 15.63
N ALA A 144 0.47 -1.51 14.98
CA ALA A 144 -0.86 -1.24 14.46
C ALA A 144 -0.95 -1.70 13.00
N PHE A 145 -2.12 -2.12 12.60
CA PHE A 145 -2.40 -2.52 11.22
C PHE A 145 -3.89 -2.44 10.92
N THR A 146 -4.24 -2.47 9.65
CA THR A 146 -5.63 -2.64 9.22
C THR A 146 -5.83 -4.04 8.65
N SER A 147 -7.01 -4.62 8.91
CA SER A 147 -7.41 -5.91 8.36
C SER A 147 -8.93 -5.95 8.15
N ASN A 148 -9.37 -6.71 7.15
CA ASN A 148 -10.78 -6.88 6.88
C ASN A 148 -11.43 -7.84 7.88
N VAL A 149 -12.62 -7.50 8.31
CA VAL A 149 -13.49 -8.34 9.16
C VAL A 149 -14.82 -8.49 8.45
N ASP A 150 -15.28 -9.72 8.30
CA ASP A 150 -16.55 -10.00 7.68
C ASP A 150 -17.69 -9.32 8.46
N ALA A 151 -18.62 -8.71 7.73
CA ALA A 151 -19.80 -8.11 8.34
C ALA A 151 -20.71 -9.18 8.95
N GLU A 152 -21.24 -8.92 10.14
CA GLU A 152 -22.25 -9.77 10.74
C GLU A 152 -23.55 -9.67 9.92
N ARG A 153 -23.85 -10.71 9.15
CA ARG A 153 -25.12 -10.81 8.43
C ARG A 153 -26.10 -11.71 9.18
N LYS A 154 -27.29 -11.19 9.39
CA LYS A 154 -28.40 -12.04 9.83
C LYS A 154 -28.91 -12.82 8.61
N PRO A 155 -28.83 -14.16 8.59
CA PRO A 155 -29.35 -14.93 7.47
C PRO A 155 -30.89 -14.70 7.34
N LEU A 156 -31.36 -14.53 6.11
CA LEU A 156 -32.78 -14.36 5.81
C LEU A 156 -33.63 -15.53 6.32
N ALA A 157 -33.03 -16.74 6.37
CA ALA A 157 -33.68 -17.95 6.92
C ALA A 157 -32.61 -18.86 7.53
N LYS A 158 -32.99 -19.58 8.58
CA LYS A 158 -32.12 -20.61 9.16
C LYS A 158 -32.16 -21.85 8.26
N MET A 159 -31.08 -22.04 7.50
CA MET A 159 -30.96 -23.23 6.66
C MET A 159 -30.67 -24.49 7.50
N PRO A 160 -31.20 -25.65 7.11
CA PRO A 160 -30.81 -26.91 7.73
C PRO A 160 -29.34 -27.18 7.51
N LYS A 161 -28.73 -27.97 8.40
CA LYS A 161 -27.32 -28.39 8.21
C LYS A 161 -27.22 -29.25 6.95
N LYS A 162 -26.34 -28.89 6.05
CA LYS A 162 -26.04 -29.65 4.83
C LYS A 162 -25.54 -31.04 5.20
N PRO A 163 -26.20 -32.15 4.76
CA PRO A 163 -25.71 -33.49 5.00
C PRO A 163 -24.36 -33.70 4.33
N GLU A 164 -23.54 -34.57 4.90
CA GLU A 164 -22.26 -34.95 4.30
C GLU A 164 -22.48 -35.58 2.92
N GLY A 165 -21.68 -35.15 1.93
CA GLY A 165 -21.82 -35.62 0.54
C GLY A 165 -22.97 -35.01 -0.26
N ALA A 166 -23.87 -34.20 0.33
CA ALA A 166 -24.96 -33.57 -0.39
C ALA A 166 -24.45 -32.55 -1.42
N LYS A 167 -24.99 -32.61 -2.65
CA LYS A 167 -24.71 -31.63 -3.72
C LYS A 167 -25.84 -30.60 -3.77
N TRP A 168 -25.76 -29.59 -2.88
CA TRP A 168 -26.71 -28.49 -2.94
C TRP A 168 -26.23 -27.45 -3.95
N SER A 169 -27.18 -26.71 -4.51
CA SER A 169 -26.87 -25.51 -5.28
C SER A 169 -26.14 -24.50 -4.40
N ASP A 170 -25.39 -23.60 -5.04
CA ASP A 170 -24.78 -22.48 -4.33
C ASP A 170 -25.83 -21.67 -3.58
N ALA A 171 -25.43 -21.13 -2.44
CA ALA A 171 -26.30 -20.26 -1.66
C ALA A 171 -26.74 -19.04 -2.48
N VAL A 172 -27.99 -18.63 -2.29
CA VAL A 172 -28.49 -17.40 -2.91
C VAL A 172 -27.65 -16.23 -2.45
N LYS A 173 -27.11 -15.46 -3.39
CA LYS A 173 -26.36 -14.25 -3.09
C LYS A 173 -27.36 -13.11 -2.84
N VAL A 174 -27.31 -12.54 -1.63
CA VAL A 174 -28.11 -11.38 -1.25
C VAL A 174 -27.26 -10.14 -1.39
N ILE A 175 -27.76 -9.15 -2.14
CA ILE A 175 -27.11 -7.86 -2.34
C ILE A 175 -27.96 -6.83 -1.60
N ASP A 176 -27.40 -6.27 -0.54
CA ASP A 176 -28.05 -5.29 0.34
C ASP A 176 -27.18 -4.05 0.59
N HIS A 177 -26.05 -3.93 -0.17
CA HIS A 177 -25.10 -2.83 -0.12
C HIS A 177 -24.97 -2.16 -1.48
N ALA A 178 -24.74 -0.85 -1.51
CA ALA A 178 -24.52 -0.09 -2.75
C ALA A 178 -23.22 -0.53 -3.46
N GLN A 179 -22.17 -0.79 -2.71
CA GLN A 179 -20.88 -1.27 -3.24
C GLN A 179 -20.80 -2.80 -3.23
N PHE A 180 -21.56 -3.46 -4.08
CA PHE A 180 -21.62 -4.93 -4.15
C PHE A 180 -20.69 -5.58 -5.17
N ARG A 181 -20.07 -4.78 -6.04
CA ARG A 181 -19.18 -5.26 -7.10
C ARG A 181 -18.01 -4.30 -7.33
N ARG A 182 -16.84 -4.85 -7.62
CA ARG A 182 -15.66 -4.08 -8.03
C ARG A 182 -14.97 -4.76 -9.22
N ASP A 183 -14.48 -3.97 -10.17
CA ASP A 183 -13.71 -4.48 -11.29
C ASP A 183 -12.46 -5.21 -10.79
N GLY A 184 -12.13 -6.33 -11.45
CA GLY A 184 -11.05 -7.23 -11.04
C GLY A 184 -11.33 -8.12 -9.83
N ARG A 185 -12.41 -7.84 -9.04
CA ARG A 185 -12.79 -8.65 -7.85
C ARG A 185 -14.15 -9.32 -7.97
N GLY A 186 -14.98 -8.92 -8.93
CA GLY A 186 -16.33 -9.43 -9.08
C GLY A 186 -17.26 -8.98 -7.95
N PHE A 187 -18.16 -9.87 -7.50
CA PHE A 187 -19.03 -9.60 -6.36
C PHE A 187 -18.24 -9.59 -5.06
N LEU A 188 -18.45 -8.54 -4.27
CA LEU A 188 -17.83 -8.40 -2.96
C LEU A 188 -18.66 -9.13 -1.91
N ASP A 189 -17.99 -9.89 -1.05
CA ASP A 189 -18.57 -10.28 0.22
C ASP A 189 -18.42 -9.10 1.19
N PRO A 190 -19.44 -8.77 1.97
CA PRO A 190 -19.39 -7.62 2.86
C PRO A 190 -18.37 -7.88 3.98
N ALA A 191 -17.35 -7.09 3.95
CA ALA A 191 -16.31 -7.05 4.95
C ALA A 191 -15.86 -5.60 5.10
N PHE A 192 -15.54 -5.19 6.32
CA PHE A 192 -15.11 -3.84 6.62
C PHE A 192 -13.70 -3.86 7.19
N ARG A 193 -12.92 -2.87 6.78
CA ARG A 193 -11.55 -2.71 7.26
C ARG A 193 -11.56 -2.08 8.65
N HIS A 194 -10.85 -2.71 9.58
CA HIS A 194 -10.72 -2.25 10.95
C HIS A 194 -9.27 -2.05 11.35
N VAL A 195 -9.06 -1.14 12.30
CA VAL A 195 -7.75 -0.91 12.93
C VAL A 195 -7.56 -1.91 14.07
N PHE A 196 -6.40 -2.54 14.07
CA PHE A 196 -5.94 -3.50 15.09
C PHE A 196 -4.61 -3.08 15.67
N VAL A 197 -4.32 -3.60 16.86
CA VAL A 197 -2.98 -3.57 17.47
C VAL A 197 -2.60 -4.95 17.96
N VAL A 198 -1.31 -5.25 17.92
CA VAL A 198 -0.72 -6.47 18.45
C VAL A 198 0.61 -6.15 19.15
N PRO A 199 0.97 -6.82 20.27
CA PRO A 199 2.31 -6.65 20.86
C PRO A 199 3.39 -7.04 19.85
N ALA A 200 4.45 -6.24 19.74
CA ALA A 200 5.52 -6.46 18.76
C ALA A 200 6.30 -7.77 18.95
N ASN A 201 6.23 -8.35 20.16
CA ASN A 201 6.84 -9.64 20.49
C ASN A 201 5.85 -10.82 20.38
N GLY A 202 4.72 -10.59 19.70
CA GLY A 202 3.70 -11.61 19.45
C GLY A 202 2.58 -11.61 20.48
N GLY A 203 1.40 -12.05 20.04
CA GLY A 203 0.21 -12.12 20.86
C GLY A 203 -1.07 -12.14 20.01
N THR A 204 -2.20 -12.02 20.69
CA THR A 204 -3.51 -11.96 20.03
C THR A 204 -3.78 -10.52 19.56
N PRO A 205 -4.05 -10.29 18.26
CA PRO A 205 -4.47 -8.99 17.77
C PRO A 205 -5.75 -8.51 18.45
N ARG A 206 -5.78 -7.24 18.81
CA ARG A 206 -6.96 -6.59 19.39
C ARG A 206 -7.53 -5.57 18.43
N LYS A 207 -8.78 -5.75 18.05
CA LYS A 207 -9.55 -4.81 17.23
C LYS A 207 -9.86 -3.55 18.03
N LEU A 208 -9.57 -2.37 17.48
CA LEU A 208 -9.81 -1.08 18.11
C LEU A 208 -11.07 -0.39 17.59
N THR A 209 -11.41 -0.59 16.33
CA THR A 209 -12.55 0.10 15.69
C THR A 209 -13.73 -0.85 15.50
N GLN A 210 -14.93 -0.28 15.38
CA GLN A 210 -16.19 -1.03 15.26
C GLN A 210 -17.14 -0.36 14.27
N GLY A 211 -18.19 -1.09 13.89
CA GLY A 211 -19.24 -0.67 12.96
C GLY A 211 -18.90 -1.02 11.52
N ASP A 212 -19.89 -0.87 10.66
CA ASP A 212 -19.84 -1.23 9.25
C ASP A 212 -19.24 -0.09 8.41
N PHE A 213 -17.97 0.19 8.67
CA PHE A 213 -17.21 1.27 8.03
C PHE A 213 -15.81 0.80 7.72
N ASP A 214 -15.26 1.27 6.58
CA ASP A 214 -13.83 1.11 6.30
C ASP A 214 -13.01 2.14 7.07
N HIS A 215 -11.97 1.66 7.75
CA HIS A 215 -10.99 2.46 8.49
C HIS A 215 -9.65 2.32 7.78
N ASP A 216 -9.32 3.34 6.99
CA ASP A 216 -8.20 3.28 6.06
C ASP A 216 -6.91 3.87 6.64
N GLY A 217 -5.79 3.27 6.19
CA GLY A 217 -4.45 3.80 6.42
C GLY A 217 -4.02 4.83 5.35
N PRO A 218 -2.77 5.29 5.48
CA PRO A 218 -1.77 4.83 6.46
C PRO A 218 -2.14 5.21 7.89
N LEU A 219 -1.76 4.34 8.83
CA LEU A 219 -1.93 4.58 10.25
C LEU A 219 -0.79 5.44 10.78
N SER A 220 -1.09 6.41 11.64
CA SER A 220 -0.08 7.24 12.29
C SER A 220 -0.31 7.32 13.79
N TRP A 221 0.71 6.91 14.56
CA TRP A 221 0.65 6.96 16.02
C TRP A 221 0.83 8.39 16.53
N SER A 222 0.11 8.75 17.59
CA SER A 222 0.48 9.88 18.41
C SER A 222 1.86 9.66 19.04
N ARG A 223 2.61 10.73 19.29
CA ARG A 223 3.98 10.63 19.83
C ARG A 223 4.06 9.90 21.17
N ASP A 224 3.03 10.01 21.99
CA ASP A 224 2.94 9.33 23.30
C ASP A 224 2.46 7.87 23.20
N GLY A 225 2.17 7.37 22.00
CA GLY A 225 1.71 6.02 21.75
C GLY A 225 0.29 5.71 22.24
N ARG A 226 -0.48 6.70 22.61
CA ARG A 226 -1.83 6.51 23.17
C ARG A 226 -2.93 6.46 22.13
N SER A 227 -2.74 7.10 20.99
CA SER A 227 -3.74 7.18 19.94
C SER A 227 -3.19 6.84 18.57
N ILE A 228 -4.06 6.35 17.70
CA ILE A 228 -3.75 6.07 16.30
C ILE A 228 -4.69 6.92 15.44
N TYR A 229 -4.10 7.66 14.50
CA TYR A 229 -4.82 8.42 13.47
C TYR A 229 -5.03 7.54 12.24
N PHE A 230 -6.20 7.65 11.63
CA PHE A 230 -6.59 6.94 10.41
C PHE A 230 -7.69 7.73 9.68
N SER A 231 -8.00 7.37 8.43
CA SER A 231 -9.10 7.97 7.68
C SER A 231 -10.31 7.03 7.61
N ALA A 232 -11.50 7.60 7.60
CA ALA A 232 -12.75 6.85 7.43
C ALA A 232 -13.88 7.77 6.95
N ASN A 233 -14.83 7.22 6.18
CA ASN A 233 -16.14 7.83 6.02
C ASN A 233 -17.13 7.16 6.98
N ARG A 234 -17.51 7.87 8.04
CA ARG A 234 -18.46 7.40 9.06
C ARG A 234 -19.75 8.22 9.10
N ASN A 235 -20.03 8.94 8.01
CA ASN A 235 -21.25 9.74 7.87
C ASN A 235 -22.48 8.86 7.69
N GLU A 236 -23.65 9.37 8.01
CA GLU A 236 -24.90 8.73 7.64
C GLU A 236 -25.02 8.63 6.12
N GLY A 237 -25.37 7.44 5.60
CA GLY A 237 -25.43 7.20 4.14
C GLY A 237 -24.08 7.17 3.44
N TRP A 238 -23.00 6.85 4.14
CA TRP A 238 -21.63 6.82 3.64
C TRP A 238 -21.46 5.98 2.35
N GLU A 239 -22.21 4.93 2.17
CA GLU A 239 -22.16 4.08 0.96
C GLU A 239 -22.44 4.85 -0.33
N LEU A 240 -23.19 5.94 -0.26
CA LEU A 240 -23.53 6.82 -1.37
C LEU A 240 -22.60 8.05 -1.46
N GLN A 241 -21.70 8.22 -0.49
CA GLN A 241 -20.77 9.33 -0.38
C GLN A 241 -19.34 8.84 -0.64
N THR A 242 -19.09 8.37 -1.85
CA THR A 242 -17.82 7.70 -2.22
C THR A 242 -16.61 8.62 -2.23
N VAL A 243 -16.79 9.92 -2.08
CA VAL A 243 -15.74 10.96 -2.15
C VAL A 243 -15.74 11.81 -0.86
N GLU A 244 -16.04 11.19 0.26
CA GLU A 244 -16.02 11.80 1.58
C GLU A 244 -15.16 10.95 2.50
N SER A 245 -14.28 11.56 3.26
CA SER A 245 -13.59 10.94 4.38
C SER A 245 -13.04 11.99 5.33
N ASP A 246 -13.03 11.65 6.60
CA ASP A 246 -12.42 12.44 7.66
C ASP A 246 -11.30 11.66 8.34
N ILE A 247 -10.46 12.37 9.06
CA ILE A 247 -9.47 11.77 9.95
C ILE A 247 -10.10 11.56 11.32
N TYR A 248 -9.90 10.37 11.85
CA TYR A 248 -10.31 9.95 13.17
C TYR A 248 -9.09 9.56 14.01
N THR A 249 -9.26 9.58 15.30
CA THR A 249 -8.33 8.97 16.25
C THR A 249 -9.03 7.89 17.05
N VAL A 250 -8.28 6.84 17.39
CA VAL A 250 -8.71 5.82 18.35
C VAL A 250 -7.72 5.76 19.50
N ASP A 251 -8.22 5.85 20.73
CA ASP A 251 -7.41 5.63 21.93
C ASP A 251 -7.09 4.14 22.06
N VAL A 252 -5.82 3.81 22.14
CA VAL A 252 -5.34 2.42 22.14
C VAL A 252 -5.76 1.68 23.39
N GLY A 253 -5.87 2.34 24.53
CA GLY A 253 -6.27 1.73 25.80
C GLY A 253 -7.76 1.38 25.83
N SER A 254 -8.61 2.36 25.59
CA SER A 254 -10.06 2.28 25.73
C SER A 254 -10.81 1.90 24.46
N GLY A 255 -10.22 2.10 23.26
CA GLY A 255 -10.92 1.99 21.98
C GLY A 255 -11.86 3.15 21.68
N ALA A 256 -11.80 4.25 22.46
CA ALA A 256 -12.62 5.43 22.25
C ALA A 256 -12.24 6.12 20.93
N LEU A 257 -13.24 6.38 20.08
CA LEU A 257 -13.08 7.08 18.82
C LEU A 257 -13.35 8.57 18.99
N SER A 258 -12.56 9.40 18.31
CA SER A 258 -12.77 10.84 18.20
C SER A 258 -12.56 11.29 16.76
N GLN A 259 -13.44 12.13 16.25
CA GLN A 259 -13.29 12.75 14.94
C GLN A 259 -12.28 13.90 15.06
N PHE A 260 -11.21 13.85 14.28
CA PHE A 260 -10.15 14.87 14.28
C PHE A 260 -10.39 15.98 13.27
N THR A 261 -10.90 15.60 12.09
CA THR A 261 -11.32 16.57 11.07
C THR A 261 -12.81 16.44 10.80
N SER A 262 -13.42 17.50 10.29
CA SER A 262 -14.85 17.52 9.97
C SER A 262 -15.06 18.53 8.84
N GLY A 263 -14.93 18.10 7.63
CA GLY A 263 -15.11 18.93 6.45
C GLY A 263 -16.08 18.30 5.46
N SER A 264 -16.34 18.98 4.35
CA SER A 264 -16.87 18.36 3.15
C SER A 264 -15.68 18.06 2.25
N GLY A 265 -15.52 16.81 1.86
CA GLY A 265 -14.45 16.40 0.98
C GLY A 265 -13.67 15.20 1.50
N VAL A 266 -12.51 14.97 0.91
CA VAL A 266 -11.61 13.89 1.29
C VAL A 266 -10.50 14.44 2.16
N GLU A 267 -10.36 13.91 3.36
CA GLU A 267 -9.23 14.10 4.24
C GLU A 267 -8.63 12.75 4.61
N GLY A 268 -7.35 12.56 4.31
CA GLY A 268 -6.73 11.24 4.43
C GLY A 268 -5.22 11.28 4.61
N ASN A 269 -4.60 10.11 4.69
CA ASN A 269 -3.16 9.94 4.85
C ASN A 269 -2.58 10.76 6.03
N PRO A 270 -3.10 10.61 7.26
CA PRO A 270 -2.63 11.37 8.41
C PRO A 270 -1.18 11.02 8.76
N GLN A 271 -0.38 12.05 9.04
CA GLN A 271 1.02 11.94 9.43
C GLN A 271 1.28 12.84 10.63
N VAL A 272 1.51 12.26 11.80
CA VAL A 272 1.88 13.00 13.00
C VAL A 272 3.32 13.51 12.86
N SER A 273 3.57 14.77 13.20
CA SER A 273 4.91 15.36 13.17
C SER A 273 5.85 14.67 14.18
N PRO A 274 7.17 14.66 13.96
CA PRO A 274 8.12 14.01 14.87
C PRO A 274 8.06 14.54 16.32
N ASP A 275 7.68 15.82 16.53
CA ASP A 275 7.47 16.40 17.86
C ASP A 275 6.08 16.11 18.45
N GLY A 276 5.17 15.54 17.64
CA GLY A 276 3.79 15.23 18.05
C GLY A 276 2.87 16.45 18.07
N GLY A 277 3.35 17.65 17.73
CA GLY A 277 2.58 18.88 17.86
C GLY A 277 1.59 19.13 16.71
N ARG A 278 1.73 18.42 15.59
CA ARG A 278 0.90 18.63 14.39
C ARG A 278 0.59 17.33 13.69
N VAL A 279 -0.46 17.39 12.87
CA VAL A 279 -0.82 16.32 11.93
C VAL A 279 -0.89 16.93 10.54
N ALA A 280 -0.09 16.39 9.61
CA ALA A 280 -0.22 16.66 8.19
C ALA A 280 -1.13 15.61 7.56
N PHE A 281 -1.86 15.99 6.53
CA PHE A 281 -2.77 15.09 5.84
C PHE A 281 -3.02 15.60 4.41
N VAL A 282 -3.48 14.74 3.53
CA VAL A 282 -3.99 15.17 2.25
C VAL A 282 -5.43 15.63 2.42
N CYS A 283 -5.79 16.72 1.74
CA CYS A 283 -7.12 17.27 1.79
C CYS A 283 -7.60 17.66 0.39
N MET A 284 -8.87 17.41 0.13
CA MET A 284 -9.54 17.76 -1.12
C MET A 284 -10.86 18.47 -0.75
N PRO A 285 -10.81 19.77 -0.51
CA PRO A 285 -12.02 20.54 -0.20
C PRO A 285 -12.89 20.66 -1.45
N ASN A 286 -14.21 20.56 -1.28
CA ASN A 286 -15.21 20.82 -2.30
C ASN A 286 -15.40 19.71 -3.38
N VAL A 287 -15.94 18.58 -2.96
CA VAL A 287 -16.28 17.40 -3.79
C VAL A 287 -17.30 17.64 -4.92
N LYS A 288 -17.92 18.81 -5.01
CA LYS A 288 -18.96 19.10 -6.01
C LYS A 288 -18.41 19.53 -7.39
N ARG A 289 -17.09 19.55 -7.55
CA ARG A 289 -16.44 19.89 -8.83
C ARG A 289 -16.00 18.64 -9.57
N PRO A 290 -16.11 18.62 -10.91
CA PRO A 290 -15.65 17.48 -11.72
C PRO A 290 -14.11 17.36 -11.77
N VAL A 291 -13.38 18.40 -11.40
CA VAL A 291 -11.91 18.42 -11.31
C VAL A 291 -11.55 18.71 -9.87
N TRP A 292 -10.78 17.81 -9.27
CA TRP A 292 -10.37 17.86 -7.88
C TRP A 292 -8.90 18.20 -7.80
N GLN A 293 -8.52 18.90 -6.75
CA GLN A 293 -7.13 19.14 -6.40
C GLN A 293 -6.91 18.60 -5.00
N ILE A 294 -5.95 17.69 -4.88
CA ILE A 294 -5.50 17.16 -3.61
C ILE A 294 -4.34 18.02 -3.14
N ASP A 295 -4.45 18.54 -1.94
CA ASP A 295 -3.48 19.44 -1.31
C ASP A 295 -2.86 18.81 -0.05
N VAL A 296 -1.75 19.40 0.41
CA VAL A 296 -1.20 19.16 1.75
C VAL A 296 -1.90 20.10 2.74
N CYS A 297 -2.60 19.52 3.70
CA CYS A 297 -3.15 20.23 4.83
C CYS A 297 -2.40 19.92 6.12
N VAL A 298 -2.47 20.83 7.08
CA VAL A 298 -1.91 20.64 8.42
C VAL A 298 -2.86 21.18 9.49
N LYS A 299 -2.87 20.52 10.65
CA LYS A 299 -3.65 20.90 11.82
C LYS A 299 -2.82 20.65 13.07
N ASN A 300 -3.01 21.45 14.12
CA ASN A 300 -2.38 21.13 15.41
C ASN A 300 -2.96 19.83 15.98
N ALA A 301 -2.18 19.11 16.77
CA ALA A 301 -2.62 17.84 17.35
C ALA A 301 -3.82 17.98 18.31
N ASP A 302 -4.05 19.19 18.86
CA ASP A 302 -5.23 19.55 19.65
C ASP A 302 -6.50 19.82 18.81
N GLY A 303 -6.38 19.72 17.49
CA GLY A 303 -7.48 19.95 16.55
C GLY A 303 -7.66 21.41 16.11
N SER A 304 -6.85 22.34 16.55
CA SER A 304 -6.90 23.74 16.14
C SER A 304 -6.02 24.03 14.90
N GLY A 305 -6.12 25.23 14.35
CA GLY A 305 -5.15 25.80 13.42
C GLY A 305 -5.06 25.10 12.05
N ALA A 306 -6.18 24.63 11.52
CA ALA A 306 -6.22 23.99 10.19
C ALA A 306 -5.75 24.94 9.08
N ARG A 307 -4.87 24.48 8.20
CA ARG A 307 -4.35 25.23 7.05
C ARG A 307 -4.09 24.33 5.86
N ASN A 308 -4.42 24.82 4.67
CA ASN A 308 -3.98 24.27 3.40
C ASN A 308 -2.63 24.90 3.01
N LEU A 309 -1.61 24.10 2.78
CA LEU A 309 -0.24 24.56 2.53
C LEU A 309 0.11 24.64 1.04
N THR A 310 -0.61 23.91 0.17
CA THR A 310 -0.26 23.81 -1.25
C THR A 310 -1.34 24.30 -2.21
N GLN A 311 -2.34 25.00 -1.73
CA GLN A 311 -3.47 25.51 -2.53
C GLN A 311 -3.03 26.29 -3.80
N SER A 312 -1.85 26.93 -3.75
CA SER A 312 -1.31 27.68 -4.88
C SER A 312 -0.47 26.85 -5.85
N LEU A 313 -0.22 25.58 -5.56
CA LEU A 313 0.63 24.73 -6.40
C LEU A 313 -0.02 24.35 -7.73
N ASP A 314 -1.36 24.24 -7.76
CA ASP A 314 -2.14 23.83 -8.94
C ASP A 314 -1.66 22.48 -9.52
N ARG A 315 -1.34 21.54 -8.64
CA ARG A 315 -0.96 20.14 -8.95
C ARG A 315 -1.48 19.22 -7.85
N GLU A 316 -1.89 18.02 -8.22
CA GLU A 316 -2.31 17.01 -7.27
C GLU A 316 -1.12 16.50 -6.45
N VAL A 317 -1.28 16.55 -5.14
CA VAL A 317 -0.32 15.99 -4.18
C VAL A 317 -0.61 14.52 -3.98
N GLY A 318 0.43 13.69 -4.05
CA GLY A 318 0.37 12.26 -3.70
C GLY A 318 0.82 11.99 -2.27
N ASP A 319 1.85 11.13 -2.13
CA ASP A 319 2.40 10.79 -0.81
C ASP A 319 2.99 11.99 -0.09
N ILE A 320 2.78 12.03 1.23
CA ILE A 320 3.33 13.08 2.09
C ILE A 320 4.23 12.48 3.17
N ARG A 321 5.30 13.19 3.55
CA ARG A 321 6.21 12.80 4.64
C ARG A 321 6.77 14.04 5.34
N TRP A 322 6.82 14.00 6.66
CA TRP A 322 7.49 15.05 7.42
C TRP A 322 8.99 15.08 7.18
N GLY A 323 9.54 16.26 6.90
CA GLY A 323 10.98 16.56 6.88
C GLY A 323 11.38 17.31 8.15
N GLY A 324 11.47 16.61 9.27
CA GLY A 324 11.55 17.20 10.60
C GLY A 324 10.22 17.86 10.98
N ASN A 325 10.26 18.89 11.84
CA ASN A 325 9.03 19.56 12.37
C ASN A 325 8.61 20.79 11.58
N ARG A 326 9.29 21.14 10.49
CA ARG A 326 9.12 22.44 9.82
C ARG A 326 8.72 22.36 8.36
N ALA A 327 8.77 21.20 7.75
CA ALA A 327 8.46 21.01 6.35
C ALA A 327 7.83 19.66 6.09
N ILE A 328 7.06 19.58 5.02
CA ILE A 328 6.46 18.33 4.51
C ILE A 328 6.99 18.15 3.09
N TYR A 329 7.53 16.98 2.81
CA TYR A 329 7.84 16.52 1.46
C TYR A 329 6.63 15.82 0.89
N PHE A 330 6.40 15.98 -0.39
CA PHE A 330 5.29 15.36 -1.09
C PHE A 330 5.67 15.01 -2.52
N THR A 331 4.98 14.03 -3.09
CA THR A 331 5.07 13.73 -4.52
C THR A 331 3.97 14.47 -5.27
N PHE A 332 4.22 14.80 -6.52
CA PHE A 332 3.20 15.38 -7.42
C PHE A 332 3.56 15.08 -8.88
N ASP A 333 2.55 15.04 -9.74
CA ASP A 333 2.76 14.84 -11.17
C ASP A 333 2.79 16.18 -11.89
N ASP A 334 3.81 16.38 -12.72
CA ASP A 334 3.95 17.57 -13.54
C ASP A 334 4.48 17.21 -14.95
N ARG A 335 3.66 17.44 -15.97
CA ARG A 335 3.99 17.19 -17.37
C ARG A 335 4.40 15.76 -17.68
N GLY A 336 3.73 14.80 -17.05
CA GLY A 336 4.00 13.37 -17.22
C GLY A 336 5.18 12.82 -16.40
N GLU A 337 5.77 13.63 -15.53
CA GLU A 337 6.84 13.23 -14.62
C GLU A 337 6.38 13.30 -13.17
N LYS A 338 6.71 12.29 -12.38
CA LYS A 338 6.53 12.33 -10.92
C LYS A 338 7.68 13.06 -10.27
N LYS A 339 7.37 14.12 -9.54
CA LYS A 339 8.34 15.00 -8.87
C LYS A 339 8.18 14.95 -7.36
N ILE A 340 9.23 15.39 -6.66
CA ILE A 340 9.21 15.58 -5.22
C ILE A 340 9.23 17.08 -4.95
N GLY A 341 8.21 17.54 -4.21
CA GLY A 341 8.11 18.89 -3.70
C GLY A 341 8.37 18.94 -2.20
N ARG A 342 8.63 20.13 -1.70
CA ARG A 342 8.75 20.44 -0.28
C ARG A 342 7.93 21.67 0.02
N VAL A 343 7.08 21.61 1.04
CA VAL A 343 6.35 22.76 1.54
C VAL A 343 6.72 23.04 3.00
N SER A 344 7.02 24.29 3.31
CA SER A 344 7.21 24.74 4.68
C SER A 344 5.88 25.08 5.36
N LEU A 345 5.87 25.15 6.67
CA LEU A 345 4.65 25.44 7.42
C LEU A 345 4.07 26.84 7.17
N ASP A 346 4.82 27.76 6.57
CA ASP A 346 4.33 29.06 6.09
C ASP A 346 3.72 29.02 4.67
N GLY A 347 3.68 27.83 4.03
CA GLY A 347 3.09 27.61 2.71
C GLY A 347 4.06 27.84 1.53
N ARG A 348 5.36 28.01 1.77
CA ARG A 348 6.35 28.15 0.69
C ARG A 348 6.66 26.77 0.10
N VAL A 349 6.34 26.60 -1.17
CA VAL A 349 6.64 25.39 -1.97
C VAL A 349 7.98 25.56 -2.69
N THR A 350 8.82 24.52 -2.68
CA THR A 350 10.12 24.45 -3.36
C THR A 350 10.36 23.07 -3.95
#